data_94dca8400e27d5be1e27c85d2dd64b90
#
_entry.id   94dca8400e27d5be1e27c85d2dd64b90
#
_cell.length_a   1.000
_cell.length_b   1.000
_cell.length_c   1.000
_cell.angle_alpha   90.00
_cell.angle_beta   90.00
_cell.angle_gamma   90.00
#
_symmetry.space_group_name_H-M   'P 1'
#
loop_
_entity.id
_entity.type
_entity.pdbx_description
1 polymer ?
#
loop_
_entity_poly.entity_id
_entity_poly.type
_entity_poly.pdbx_seq_one_letter_code
_entity_poly.pdbx_strand_id
1 'polypeptide(L)'
;MKYFDISKELFSTSVYPGDPVPKKQPFFEIKKGDGCNLTVITMGSHNGTHLDAPKHFCEGKGGVDTIPLEKCMGNCKVAEIHGEITGEHMKSLLEDGTKKLLLKGDILLTPQAAQVAADEKIHLIGVESQTVGAGEGQTLVHQILLGSEVVILEGLVLEEVDPGRYFLAAQPLKWEDVDGSPVRPVLIDME
;
A
#
# COMPACT_ATOMS: atom_id res chain seq x y z
N MET A 1 3.99 0.89 -24.20
CA MET A 1 4.30 0.74 -22.75
C MET A 1 4.25 2.12 -22.10
N LYS A 2 3.36 2.33 -21.15
CA LYS A 2 3.18 3.58 -20.40
C LYS A 2 3.41 3.30 -18.91
N TYR A 3 4.00 4.25 -18.17
CA TYR A 3 4.29 4.15 -16.75
C TYR A 3 3.46 5.18 -15.99
N PHE A 4 2.82 4.75 -14.89
CA PHE A 4 2.11 5.62 -13.97
C PHE A 4 2.78 5.52 -12.61
N ASP A 5 3.32 6.63 -12.12
CA ASP A 5 3.75 6.76 -10.73
C ASP A 5 2.50 6.99 -9.87
N ILE A 6 2.14 6.00 -9.09
CA ILE A 6 0.93 6.04 -8.26
C ILE A 6 1.24 6.31 -6.79
N SER A 7 2.33 7.05 -6.51
CA SER A 7 2.77 7.40 -5.16
C SER A 7 2.51 8.85 -4.79
N LYS A 8 2.33 9.13 -3.50
CA LYS A 8 2.28 10.47 -2.92
C LYS A 8 3.70 10.98 -2.63
N GLU A 9 3.90 12.31 -2.76
CA GLU A 9 5.14 12.93 -2.30
C GLU A 9 5.16 12.94 -0.76
N LEU A 10 6.21 12.36 -0.18
CA LEU A 10 6.28 12.01 1.24
C LEU A 10 6.19 13.23 2.19
N PHE A 11 6.85 14.34 1.85
CA PHE A 11 6.98 15.48 2.76
C PHE A 11 5.85 16.51 2.66
N SER A 12 5.00 16.42 1.63
CA SER A 12 3.86 17.30 1.39
C SER A 12 2.50 16.63 1.61
N THR A 13 2.48 15.29 1.70
CA THR A 13 1.23 14.57 1.95
C THR A 13 0.79 14.68 3.41
N SER A 14 -0.51 14.52 3.66
CA SER A 14 -1.05 14.43 5.01
C SER A 14 -0.50 13.19 5.74
N VAL A 15 -0.26 13.33 7.03
CA VAL A 15 0.18 12.25 7.92
C VAL A 15 -1.02 11.72 8.69
N TYR A 16 -1.08 10.41 8.92
CA TYR A 16 -2.13 9.82 9.73
C TYR A 16 -2.11 10.41 11.16
N PRO A 17 -3.27 10.74 11.75
CA PRO A 17 -3.33 11.35 13.07
C PRO A 17 -2.60 10.53 14.15
N GLY A 18 -1.59 11.14 14.77
CA GLY A 18 -0.76 10.50 15.80
C GLY A 18 0.59 9.97 15.30
N ASP A 19 0.78 9.85 14.01
CA ASP A 19 2.04 9.37 13.43
C ASP A 19 3.13 10.46 13.41
N PRO A 20 4.42 10.05 13.41
CA PRO A 20 5.51 11.00 13.30
C PRO A 20 5.54 11.68 11.92
N VAL A 21 5.65 13.00 11.91
CA VAL A 21 5.77 13.79 10.68
C VAL A 21 7.14 13.53 10.03
N PRO A 22 7.19 13.18 8.73
CA PRO A 22 8.44 12.96 8.02
C PRO A 22 9.31 14.23 8.02
N LYS A 23 10.61 14.06 8.23
CA LYS A 23 11.59 15.14 8.25
C LYS A 23 12.78 14.82 7.37
N LYS A 24 13.29 15.84 6.67
CA LYS A 24 14.55 15.78 5.93
C LYS A 24 15.52 16.81 6.49
N GLN A 25 16.75 16.40 6.77
CA GLN A 25 17.79 17.26 7.29
C GLN A 25 19.07 17.06 6.50
N PRO A 26 19.64 18.11 5.88
CA PRO A 26 20.96 18.04 5.26
C PRO A 26 22.02 17.62 6.30
N PHE A 27 22.81 16.60 5.98
CA PHE A 27 23.91 16.14 6.78
C PHE A 27 25.25 16.63 6.20
N PHE A 28 25.43 16.49 4.86
CA PHE A 28 26.50 17.12 4.08
C PHE A 28 25.89 18.03 3.01
N GLU A 29 26.58 19.13 2.69
CA GLU A 29 26.11 20.10 1.68
C GLU A 29 27.32 20.63 0.89
N ILE A 30 27.36 20.38 -0.43
CA ILE A 30 28.42 20.89 -1.32
C ILE A 30 28.53 22.40 -1.20
N LYS A 31 27.41 23.13 -1.05
CA LYS A 31 27.40 24.59 -0.87
C LYS A 31 28.12 25.06 0.41
N LYS A 32 28.38 24.16 1.37
CA LYS A 32 29.11 24.41 2.61
C LYS A 32 30.56 23.93 2.55
N GLY A 33 30.99 23.36 1.42
CA GLY A 33 32.37 22.87 1.21
C GLY A 33 32.53 21.36 1.39
N ASP A 34 31.40 20.61 1.63
CA ASP A 34 31.47 19.15 1.69
C ASP A 34 31.67 18.53 0.30
N GLY A 35 32.22 17.31 0.25
CA GLY A 35 32.45 16.60 -1.01
C GLY A 35 31.19 16.09 -1.73
N CYS A 36 30.04 16.04 -1.02
CA CYS A 36 28.76 15.57 -1.56
C CYS A 36 27.58 16.20 -0.81
N ASN A 37 26.36 16.00 -1.34
CA ASN A 37 25.16 16.23 -0.56
C ASN A 37 24.68 14.92 0.04
N LEU A 38 24.34 14.91 1.33
CA LEU A 38 23.74 13.78 2.05
C LEU A 38 22.59 14.30 2.91
N THR A 39 21.45 13.65 2.83
CA THR A 39 20.27 14.00 3.60
C THR A 39 19.89 12.85 4.54
N VAL A 40 19.67 13.16 5.81
CA VAL A 40 19.05 12.25 6.79
C VAL A 40 17.54 12.41 6.65
N ILE A 41 16.85 11.26 6.54
CA ILE A 41 15.37 11.19 6.53
C ILE A 41 14.93 10.47 7.80
N THR A 42 14.00 11.08 8.52
CA THR A 42 13.34 10.49 9.68
C THR A 42 11.86 10.43 9.41
N MET A 43 11.26 9.24 9.53
CA MET A 43 9.84 9.02 9.22
C MET A 43 9.31 7.77 9.93
N GLY A 44 7.99 7.64 10.00
CA GLY A 44 7.32 6.37 10.31
C GLY A 44 7.29 5.45 9.10
N SER A 45 7.23 4.15 9.34
CA SER A 45 7.13 3.11 8.29
C SER A 45 5.86 3.21 7.45
N HIS A 46 4.82 3.87 7.97
CA HIS A 46 3.50 4.04 7.34
C HIS A 46 3.23 5.47 6.84
N ASN A 47 4.27 6.29 6.63
CA ASN A 47 4.11 7.62 6.06
C ASN A 47 4.02 7.59 4.52
N GLY A 48 3.11 8.37 3.96
CA GLY A 48 2.92 8.50 2.50
C GLY A 48 2.33 7.25 1.86
N THR A 49 2.83 6.88 0.67
CA THR A 49 2.46 5.61 0.04
C THR A 49 3.36 4.51 0.59
N HIS A 50 2.74 3.47 1.16
CA HIS A 50 3.46 2.43 1.88
C HIS A 50 2.79 1.06 1.78
N LEU A 51 3.53 0.02 2.15
CA LEU A 51 3.05 -1.35 2.33
C LEU A 51 3.02 -1.71 3.81
N ASP A 52 1.96 -2.42 4.22
CA ASP A 52 1.86 -3.07 5.53
C ASP A 52 2.29 -4.52 5.44
N ALA A 53 3.15 -4.93 6.38
CA ALA A 53 3.47 -6.33 6.63
C ALA A 53 2.53 -6.94 7.68
N PRO A 54 2.40 -8.27 7.72
CA PRO A 54 1.60 -8.96 8.73
C PRO A 54 1.88 -8.53 10.18
N LYS A 55 3.13 -8.21 10.50
CA LYS A 55 3.58 -7.72 11.80
C LYS A 55 2.83 -6.47 12.28
N HIS A 56 2.32 -5.62 11.37
CA HIS A 56 1.68 -4.35 11.73
C HIS A 56 0.48 -4.55 12.68
N PHE A 57 -0.39 -5.52 12.42
CA PHE A 57 -1.56 -5.80 13.26
C PHE A 57 -1.59 -7.21 13.86
N CYS A 58 -0.60 -8.07 13.55
CA CYS A 58 -0.58 -9.46 13.98
C CYS A 58 0.72 -9.76 14.74
N GLU A 59 0.64 -9.89 16.07
CA GLU A 59 1.79 -10.21 16.90
C GLU A 59 2.42 -11.56 16.50
N GLY A 60 3.76 -11.60 16.46
CA GLY A 60 4.51 -12.80 16.09
C GLY A 60 4.54 -13.11 14.59
N LYS A 61 3.92 -12.28 13.74
CA LYS A 61 4.02 -12.38 12.28
C LYS A 61 5.26 -11.65 11.75
N GLY A 62 5.63 -11.94 10.49
CA GLY A 62 6.82 -11.40 9.85
C GLY A 62 6.69 -9.95 9.42
N GLY A 63 7.86 -9.27 9.36
CA GLY A 63 8.02 -7.92 8.83
C GLY A 63 8.09 -7.87 7.30
N VAL A 64 8.36 -6.67 6.75
CA VAL A 64 8.39 -6.43 5.30
C VAL A 64 9.44 -7.26 4.56
N ASP A 65 10.53 -7.62 5.23
CA ASP A 65 11.61 -8.47 4.68
C ASP A 65 11.16 -9.91 4.40
N THR A 66 10.08 -10.36 5.03
CA THR A 66 9.51 -11.70 4.85
C THR A 66 8.44 -11.78 3.76
N ILE A 67 7.99 -10.64 3.21
CA ILE A 67 6.96 -10.61 2.16
C ILE A 67 7.54 -11.14 0.85
N PRO A 68 6.96 -12.22 0.27
CA PRO A 68 7.37 -12.71 -1.04
C PRO A 68 7.16 -11.65 -2.12
N LEU A 69 8.17 -11.41 -2.98
CA LEU A 69 8.13 -10.34 -3.99
C LEU A 69 6.98 -10.53 -4.99
N GLU A 70 6.56 -11.75 -5.27
CA GLU A 70 5.41 -12.04 -6.13
C GLU A 70 4.08 -11.49 -5.57
N LYS A 71 4.00 -11.20 -4.29
CA LYS A 71 2.84 -10.51 -3.71
C LYS A 71 2.83 -9.02 -4.06
N CYS A 72 4.00 -8.40 -4.21
CA CYS A 72 4.16 -6.97 -4.47
C CYS A 72 4.36 -6.62 -5.95
N MET A 73 4.61 -7.62 -6.80
CA MET A 73 4.89 -7.43 -8.23
C MET A 73 4.02 -8.35 -9.08
N GLY A 74 3.74 -7.93 -10.33
CA GLY A 74 3.04 -8.74 -11.32
C GLY A 74 1.69 -8.16 -11.73
N ASN A 75 0.92 -8.96 -12.47
CA ASN A 75 -0.38 -8.52 -12.97
C ASN A 75 -1.32 -8.13 -11.84
N CYS A 76 -1.96 -6.97 -11.99
CA CYS A 76 -2.95 -6.44 -11.08
C CYS A 76 -4.16 -5.90 -11.85
N LYS A 77 -5.26 -5.69 -11.13
CA LYS A 77 -6.48 -5.05 -11.61
C LYS A 77 -6.67 -3.74 -10.87
N VAL A 78 -6.92 -2.66 -11.60
CA VAL A 78 -7.45 -1.40 -11.06
C VAL A 78 -8.95 -1.41 -11.29
N ALA A 79 -9.73 -1.26 -10.22
CA ALA A 79 -11.19 -1.16 -10.27
C ALA A 79 -11.64 0.16 -9.64
N GLU A 80 -12.51 0.90 -10.33
CA GLU A 80 -13.10 2.12 -9.79
C GLU A 80 -14.42 1.80 -9.10
N ILE A 81 -14.52 2.18 -7.82
CA ILE A 81 -15.67 1.94 -6.98
C ILE A 81 -15.70 2.96 -5.85
N HIS A 82 -16.89 3.31 -5.35
CA HIS A 82 -17.05 4.29 -4.29
C HIS A 82 -17.97 3.78 -3.17
N GLY A 83 -17.76 4.31 -1.96
CA GLY A 83 -18.58 3.99 -0.80
C GLY A 83 -18.16 2.68 -0.13
N GLU A 84 -19.14 2.02 0.50
CA GLU A 84 -18.92 0.81 1.28
C GLU A 84 -18.71 -0.41 0.39
N ILE A 85 -17.58 -1.07 0.55
CA ILE A 85 -17.24 -2.32 -0.15
C ILE A 85 -17.70 -3.50 0.70
N THR A 86 -18.78 -4.13 0.28
CA THR A 86 -19.36 -5.32 0.93
C THR A 86 -18.66 -6.60 0.48
N GLY A 87 -18.94 -7.73 1.15
CA GLY A 87 -18.47 -9.04 0.72
C GLY A 87 -18.95 -9.42 -0.69
N GLU A 88 -20.16 -9.00 -1.11
CA GLU A 88 -20.69 -9.24 -2.46
C GLU A 88 -19.91 -8.41 -3.51
N HIS A 89 -19.64 -7.14 -3.22
CA HIS A 89 -18.78 -6.31 -4.08
C HIS A 89 -17.41 -6.95 -4.25
N MET A 90 -16.78 -7.40 -3.16
CA MET A 90 -15.46 -8.04 -3.23
C MET A 90 -15.49 -9.34 -4.04
N LYS A 91 -16.51 -10.19 -3.90
CA LYS A 91 -16.66 -11.40 -4.73
C LYS A 91 -16.70 -11.07 -6.21
N SER A 92 -17.52 -10.09 -6.61
CA SER A 92 -17.61 -9.65 -8.00
C SER A 92 -16.30 -9.10 -8.54
N LEU A 93 -15.55 -8.34 -7.73
CA LEU A 93 -14.25 -7.79 -8.10
C LEU A 93 -13.20 -8.89 -8.34
N LEU A 94 -13.32 -10.04 -7.67
CA LEU A 94 -12.35 -11.14 -7.70
C LEU A 94 -12.79 -12.34 -8.56
N GLU A 95 -14.00 -12.35 -9.15
CA GLU A 95 -14.53 -13.47 -9.92
C GLU A 95 -13.68 -13.91 -11.12
N ASP A 96 -12.85 -13.00 -11.63
CA ASP A 96 -11.90 -13.24 -12.72
C ASP A 96 -10.55 -13.83 -12.27
N GLY A 97 -10.41 -14.19 -11.00
CA GLY A 97 -9.21 -14.76 -10.41
C GLY A 97 -8.11 -13.73 -10.10
N THR A 98 -8.44 -12.44 -10.04
CA THR A 98 -7.51 -11.36 -9.67
C THR A 98 -6.83 -11.66 -8.33
N LYS A 99 -5.50 -11.55 -8.29
CA LYS A 99 -4.69 -11.74 -7.06
C LYS A 99 -4.12 -10.45 -6.50
N LYS A 100 -4.06 -9.38 -7.27
CA LYS A 100 -3.66 -8.03 -6.83
C LYS A 100 -4.71 -7.05 -7.30
N LEU A 101 -5.40 -6.42 -6.35
CA LEU A 101 -6.52 -5.53 -6.60
C LEU A 101 -6.20 -4.13 -6.06
N LEU A 102 -6.25 -3.12 -6.93
CA LEU A 102 -6.16 -1.71 -6.53
C LEU A 102 -7.54 -1.07 -6.68
N LEU A 103 -8.02 -0.44 -5.63
CA LEU A 103 -9.33 0.20 -5.57
C LEU A 103 -9.17 1.71 -5.72
N LYS A 104 -9.67 2.24 -6.83
CA LYS A 104 -9.73 3.67 -7.13
C LYS A 104 -11.05 4.23 -6.62
N GLY A 105 -10.97 5.33 -5.88
CA GLY A 105 -12.11 6.08 -5.36
C GLY A 105 -12.13 6.16 -3.83
N ASP A 106 -13.08 6.94 -3.32
CA ASP A 106 -13.33 7.05 -1.89
C ASP A 106 -14.12 5.82 -1.41
N ILE A 107 -13.43 4.90 -0.74
CA ILE A 107 -13.95 3.59 -0.34
C ILE A 107 -13.84 3.34 1.16
N LEU A 108 -14.77 2.55 1.67
CA LEU A 108 -14.72 1.96 3.00
C LEU A 108 -14.76 0.43 2.88
N LEU A 109 -13.64 -0.23 3.17
CA LEU A 109 -13.58 -1.69 3.15
C LEU A 109 -14.21 -2.26 4.43
N THR A 110 -15.22 -3.13 4.26
CA THR A 110 -15.87 -3.80 5.40
C THR A 110 -15.10 -5.04 5.84
N PRO A 111 -15.26 -5.51 7.10
CA PRO A 111 -14.71 -6.79 7.55
C PRO A 111 -15.16 -7.98 6.69
N GLN A 112 -16.39 -7.95 6.17
CA GLN A 112 -16.91 -8.99 5.26
C GLN A 112 -16.18 -8.99 3.92
N ALA A 113 -15.87 -7.81 3.36
CA ALA A 113 -15.07 -7.71 2.15
C ALA A 113 -13.63 -8.18 2.38
N ALA A 114 -13.03 -7.81 3.51
CA ALA A 114 -11.71 -8.29 3.91
C ALA A 114 -11.66 -9.82 4.06
N GLN A 115 -12.71 -10.43 4.65
CA GLN A 115 -12.80 -11.89 4.77
C GLN A 115 -12.90 -12.57 3.40
N VAL A 116 -13.69 -12.05 2.47
CA VAL A 116 -13.75 -12.58 1.09
C VAL A 116 -12.38 -12.49 0.41
N ALA A 117 -11.69 -11.36 0.53
CA ALA A 117 -10.35 -11.19 -0.03
C ALA A 117 -9.34 -12.22 0.55
N ALA A 118 -9.43 -12.48 1.86
CA ALA A 118 -8.62 -13.47 2.55
C ALA A 118 -8.94 -14.91 2.10
N ASP A 119 -10.23 -15.27 2.01
CA ASP A 119 -10.71 -16.60 1.57
C ASP A 119 -10.30 -16.89 0.11
N GLU A 120 -10.35 -15.88 -0.76
CA GLU A 120 -9.88 -15.94 -2.15
C GLU A 120 -8.34 -15.94 -2.26
N LYS A 121 -7.63 -15.79 -1.15
CA LYS A 121 -6.17 -15.80 -1.08
C LYS A 121 -5.56 -14.82 -2.08
N ILE A 122 -6.05 -13.58 -2.10
CA ILE A 122 -5.42 -12.53 -2.88
C ILE A 122 -4.03 -12.22 -2.29
N HIS A 123 -3.15 -11.71 -3.11
CA HIS A 123 -1.79 -11.38 -2.69
C HIS A 123 -1.71 -9.97 -2.10
N LEU A 124 -2.44 -9.03 -2.71
CA LEU A 124 -2.37 -7.61 -2.36
C LEU A 124 -3.70 -6.91 -2.61
N ILE A 125 -4.07 -6.02 -1.70
CA ILE A 125 -5.11 -5.02 -1.89
C ILE A 125 -4.50 -3.62 -1.75
N GLY A 126 -4.83 -2.70 -2.66
CA GLY A 126 -4.35 -1.32 -2.63
C GLY A 126 -5.48 -0.30 -2.62
N VAL A 127 -5.29 0.82 -1.91
CA VAL A 127 -6.30 1.88 -1.74
C VAL A 127 -5.67 3.27 -1.81
N GLU A 128 -6.46 4.29 -2.17
CA GLU A 128 -6.03 5.70 -2.19
C GLU A 128 -6.05 6.35 -0.80
N SER A 129 -6.86 5.82 0.11
CA SER A 129 -6.94 6.29 1.50
C SER A 129 -5.64 6.02 2.28
N GLN A 130 -5.48 6.70 3.42
CA GLN A 130 -4.36 6.47 4.34
C GLN A 130 -4.51 5.18 5.14
N THR A 131 -5.68 4.50 5.03
CA THR A 131 -5.97 3.25 5.70
C THR A 131 -7.08 2.50 4.96
N VAL A 132 -7.02 1.17 4.91
CA VAL A 132 -8.03 0.31 4.22
C VAL A 132 -9.36 0.25 4.93
N GLY A 133 -9.42 0.58 6.19
CA GLY A 133 -10.64 0.57 6.98
C GLY A 133 -10.93 1.93 7.60
N ALA A 134 -12.07 2.09 8.24
CA ALA A 134 -12.40 3.29 8.99
C ALA A 134 -13.16 2.96 10.29
N GLY A 135 -13.05 3.87 11.27
CA GLY A 135 -13.76 3.77 12.54
C GLY A 135 -13.45 2.47 13.31
N GLU A 136 -14.48 1.94 13.96
CA GLU A 136 -14.33 0.73 14.79
C GLU A 136 -13.95 -0.54 14.00
N GLY A 137 -14.23 -0.58 12.70
CA GLY A 137 -13.90 -1.71 11.82
C GLY A 137 -12.46 -1.74 11.33
N GLN A 138 -11.71 -0.64 11.41
CA GLN A 138 -10.36 -0.51 10.86
C GLN A 138 -9.41 -1.61 11.35
N THR A 139 -9.30 -1.79 12.65
CA THR A 139 -8.42 -2.81 13.25
C THR A 139 -8.77 -4.22 12.77
N LEU A 140 -10.05 -4.54 12.71
CA LEU A 140 -10.50 -5.87 12.29
C LEU A 140 -10.21 -6.14 10.81
N VAL A 141 -10.38 -5.15 9.93
CA VAL A 141 -10.04 -5.26 8.50
C VAL A 141 -8.55 -5.57 8.34
N HIS A 142 -7.67 -4.83 9.02
CA HIS A 142 -6.22 -5.11 8.99
C HIS A 142 -5.89 -6.50 9.52
N GLN A 143 -6.46 -6.90 10.67
CA GLN A 143 -6.21 -8.22 11.26
C GLN A 143 -6.64 -9.36 10.35
N ILE A 144 -7.78 -9.25 9.66
CA ILE A 144 -8.24 -10.25 8.69
C ILE A 144 -7.27 -10.36 7.50
N LEU A 145 -6.95 -9.24 6.87
CA LEU A 145 -6.09 -9.22 5.69
C LEU A 145 -4.67 -9.66 6.03
N LEU A 146 -4.02 -8.99 6.97
CA LEU A 146 -2.63 -9.25 7.36
C LEU A 146 -2.47 -10.60 8.05
N GLY A 147 -3.47 -11.04 8.83
CA GLY A 147 -3.51 -12.36 9.44
C GLY A 147 -3.55 -13.48 8.41
N SER A 148 -4.14 -13.23 7.25
CA SER A 148 -4.17 -14.12 6.08
C SER A 148 -3.04 -13.85 5.07
N GLU A 149 -2.05 -13.04 5.47
CA GLU A 149 -0.88 -12.68 4.64
C GLU A 149 -1.23 -11.95 3.34
N VAL A 150 -2.36 -11.28 3.28
CA VAL A 150 -2.68 -10.32 2.22
C VAL A 150 -1.91 -9.03 2.50
N VAL A 151 -1.09 -8.59 1.57
CA VAL A 151 -0.35 -7.33 1.66
C VAL A 151 -1.30 -6.16 1.46
N ILE A 152 -1.19 -5.13 2.29
CA ILE A 152 -1.98 -3.90 2.14
C ILE A 152 -1.06 -2.82 1.55
N LEU A 153 -1.54 -2.07 0.55
CA LEU A 153 -0.84 -0.96 -0.09
C LEU A 153 -1.70 0.30 0.02
N GLU A 154 -1.28 1.25 0.82
CA GLU A 154 -2.06 2.43 1.19
C GLU A 154 -1.49 3.73 0.63
N GLY A 155 -2.34 4.74 0.54
CA GLY A 155 -1.95 6.07 0.09
C GLY A 155 -1.63 6.15 -1.40
N LEU A 156 -2.33 5.41 -2.24
CA LEU A 156 -2.17 5.46 -3.70
C LEU A 156 -2.67 6.78 -4.30
N VAL A 157 -2.22 7.08 -5.52
CA VAL A 157 -2.71 8.15 -6.40
C VAL A 157 -3.13 7.51 -7.72
N LEU A 158 -4.44 7.30 -7.90
CA LEU A 158 -4.98 6.61 -9.07
C LEU A 158 -5.79 7.53 -9.98
N GLU A 159 -5.79 8.86 -9.75
CA GLU A 159 -6.60 9.84 -10.48
C GLU A 159 -6.43 9.72 -12.01
N GLU A 160 -5.20 9.58 -12.50
CA GLU A 160 -4.88 9.47 -13.93
C GLU A 160 -4.85 8.02 -14.46
N VAL A 161 -5.26 7.04 -13.65
CA VAL A 161 -5.25 5.63 -14.02
C VAL A 161 -6.68 5.18 -14.34
N ASP A 162 -6.90 4.72 -15.56
CA ASP A 162 -8.18 4.13 -15.95
C ASP A 162 -8.36 2.74 -15.31
N PRO A 163 -9.61 2.31 -15.00
CA PRO A 163 -9.87 0.93 -14.62
C PRO A 163 -9.37 -0.05 -15.68
N GLY A 164 -8.66 -1.10 -15.26
CA GLY A 164 -8.06 -2.02 -16.22
C GLY A 164 -7.05 -2.98 -15.59
N ARG A 165 -6.27 -3.63 -16.45
CA ARG A 165 -5.21 -4.54 -16.06
C ARG A 165 -3.85 -3.93 -16.35
N TYR A 166 -2.96 -4.04 -15.37
CA TYR A 166 -1.62 -3.47 -15.41
C TYR A 166 -0.61 -4.46 -14.83
N PHE A 167 0.67 -4.17 -15.01
CA PHE A 167 1.71 -4.78 -14.21
C PHE A 167 2.06 -3.82 -13.08
N LEU A 168 1.92 -4.27 -11.82
CA LEU A 168 2.31 -3.53 -10.62
C LEU A 168 3.76 -3.85 -10.25
N ALA A 169 4.51 -2.81 -9.89
CA ALA A 169 5.80 -2.90 -9.22
C ALA A 169 5.76 -2.05 -7.94
N ALA A 170 5.67 -2.71 -6.77
CA ALA A 170 5.47 -2.06 -5.46
C ALA A 170 6.30 -2.75 -4.36
N GLN A 171 7.59 -3.03 -4.63
CA GLN A 171 8.44 -3.72 -3.68
C GLN A 171 8.74 -2.85 -2.46
N PRO A 172 8.63 -3.39 -1.22
CA PRO A 172 9.08 -2.71 -0.03
C PRO A 172 10.62 -2.61 0.02
N LEU A 173 11.12 -1.70 0.83
CA LEU A 173 12.51 -1.72 1.25
C LEU A 173 12.76 -2.98 2.10
N LYS A 174 13.93 -3.60 1.92
CA LYS A 174 14.29 -4.81 2.67
C LYS A 174 14.80 -4.43 4.07
N TRP A 175 13.88 -4.04 4.93
CA TRP A 175 14.15 -3.73 6.32
C TRP A 175 13.82 -4.92 7.20
N GLU A 176 14.83 -5.46 7.89
CA GLU A 176 14.64 -6.62 8.77
C GLU A 176 13.67 -6.31 9.90
N ASP A 177 12.63 -7.14 10.02
CA ASP A 177 11.65 -7.14 11.11
C ASP A 177 10.87 -5.81 11.30
N VAL A 178 10.66 -5.03 10.22
CA VAL A 178 9.87 -3.78 10.26
C VAL A 178 8.45 -4.04 9.79
N ASP A 179 7.48 -3.39 10.43
CA ASP A 179 6.03 -3.58 10.29
C ASP A 179 5.43 -3.00 9.00
N GLY A 180 6.11 -2.07 8.36
CA GLY A 180 5.70 -1.45 7.11
C GLY A 180 6.87 -0.85 6.36
N SER A 181 6.65 -0.42 5.13
CA SER A 181 7.70 0.21 4.31
C SER A 181 7.13 1.23 3.35
N PRO A 182 7.71 2.43 3.26
CA PRO A 182 7.40 3.32 2.16
C PRO A 182 7.75 2.64 0.83
N VAL A 183 6.93 2.88 -0.17
CA VAL A 183 7.13 2.38 -1.53
C VAL A 183 6.84 3.48 -2.55
N ARG A 184 7.45 3.38 -3.71
CA ARG A 184 7.09 4.16 -4.90
C ARG A 184 6.48 3.23 -5.93
N PRO A 185 5.19 2.87 -5.79
CA PRO A 185 4.57 1.92 -6.68
C PRO A 185 4.37 2.51 -8.06
N VAL A 186 4.60 1.67 -9.07
CA VAL A 186 4.45 2.02 -10.48
C VAL A 186 3.51 1.01 -11.12
N LEU A 187 2.52 1.51 -11.86
CA LEU A 187 1.77 0.70 -12.80
C LEU A 187 2.39 0.82 -14.18
N ILE A 188 2.49 -0.30 -14.86
CA ILE A 188 3.01 -0.40 -16.23
C ILE A 188 1.88 -0.94 -17.10
N ASP A 189 1.48 -0.12 -18.07
CA ASP A 189 0.62 -0.54 -19.16
C ASP A 189 1.50 -1.24 -20.20
N MET A 190 1.17 -2.50 -20.47
CA MET A 190 1.95 -3.40 -21.33
C MET A 190 1.46 -3.38 -22.79
N GLU A 191 0.34 -2.64 -23.07
CA GLU A 191 -0.19 -2.46 -24.44
C GLU A 191 0.58 -1.40 -25.25
#